data_d6a9c81f0069892808ba82940a89e8ee
#
_entry.id   d6a9c81f0069892808ba82940a89e8ee
#
_cell.length_a   1.000
_cell.length_b   1.000
_cell.length_c   1.000
_cell.angle_alpha   90.00
_cell.angle_beta   90.00
_cell.angle_gamma   90.00
#
_symmetry.space_group_name_H-M   'P 1'
#
loop_
_entity.id
_entity.type
_entity.pdbx_description
1 polymer ?
#
loop_
_entity_poly.entity_id
_entity_poly.type
_entity_poly.pdbx_seq_one_letter_code
_entity_poly.pdbx_strand_id
1 'polypeptide(L)' 'MVVVHRAHGFRFVIYTSDHRPAHVQVIGAGEAKIGLLGPERRPNVVWSVGTLRADVKRALAEVAERRLELLAKWRRIHG' A
#
# COMPACT_ATOMS: atom_id res chain seq x y z
N MET A 1 -2.36 -13.35 4.27
CA MET A 1 -2.70 -12.02 3.74
C MET A 1 -3.60 -11.30 4.75
N VAL A 2 -3.26 -10.09 5.09
CA VAL A 2 -4.05 -9.27 6.01
C VAL A 2 -4.59 -8.06 5.24
N VAL A 3 -5.91 -7.93 5.14
CA VAL A 3 -6.54 -6.75 4.54
C VAL A 3 -6.53 -5.66 5.61
N VAL A 4 -5.80 -4.59 5.36
CA VAL A 4 -5.62 -3.49 6.33
C VAL A 4 -6.47 -2.27 6.02
N HIS A 5 -7.01 -2.18 4.82
CA HIS A 5 -7.85 -1.06 4.41
C HIS A 5 -8.59 -1.41 3.11
N ARG A 6 -9.74 -0.78 2.91
CA ARG A 6 -10.51 -0.88 1.67
C ARG A 6 -10.99 0.50 1.28
N ALA A 7 -10.78 0.87 0.02
CA ALA A 7 -11.25 2.15 -0.52
C ALA A 7 -11.23 2.10 -2.03
N HIS A 8 -12.13 2.83 -2.67
CA HIS A 8 -12.18 3.00 -4.14
C HIS A 8 -12.22 1.68 -4.91
N GLY A 9 -12.81 0.62 -4.33
CA GLY A 9 -12.84 -0.70 -4.95
C GLY A 9 -11.53 -1.48 -4.81
N PHE A 10 -10.55 -0.96 -4.08
CA PHE A 10 -9.28 -1.63 -3.83
C PHE A 10 -9.23 -2.26 -2.45
N ARG A 11 -8.47 -3.36 -2.35
CA ARG A 11 -8.04 -3.92 -1.08
C ARG A 11 -6.57 -3.56 -0.88
N PHE A 12 -6.27 -3.04 0.29
CA PHE A 12 -4.89 -2.74 0.71
C PHE A 12 -4.47 -3.84 1.66
N VAL A 13 -3.46 -4.60 1.28
CA VAL A 13 -3.08 -5.81 2.01
C VAL A 13 -1.62 -5.81 2.41
N ILE A 14 -1.32 -6.51 3.50
CA ILE A 14 0.03 -6.80 3.94
C ILE A 14 0.15 -8.32 4.03
N TYR A 15 1.16 -8.89 3.36
CA TYR A 15 1.44 -10.31 3.47
C TYR A 15 2.38 -10.54 4.66
N THR A 16 2.11 -11.58 5.45
CA THR A 16 2.92 -11.88 6.62
C THR A 16 4.36 -12.27 6.27
N SER A 17 4.58 -12.73 5.05
CA SER A 17 5.92 -13.09 4.53
C SER A 17 6.63 -11.93 3.85
N ASP A 18 6.02 -10.73 3.81
CA ASP A 18 6.65 -9.57 3.19
C ASP A 18 7.92 -9.16 3.93
N HIS A 19 8.85 -8.60 3.16
CA HIS A 19 10.13 -8.10 3.68
C HIS A 19 10.14 -6.58 3.70
N ARG A 20 10.97 -6.03 4.57
CA ARG A 20 11.23 -4.59 4.60
C ARG A 20 11.76 -4.11 3.25
N PRO A 21 11.55 -2.84 2.89
CA PRO A 21 10.91 -1.78 3.68
C PRO A 21 9.39 -1.91 3.73
N ALA A 22 8.78 -1.23 4.72
CA ALA A 22 7.34 -1.27 4.94
C ALA A 22 6.57 -0.84 3.68
N HIS A 23 5.58 -1.63 3.32
CA HIS A 23 4.77 -1.38 2.13
C HIS A 23 3.39 -2.03 2.25
N VAL A 24 2.49 -1.63 1.36
CA VAL A 24 1.21 -2.31 1.19
C VAL A 24 1.09 -2.72 -0.27
N GLN A 25 0.35 -3.80 -0.53
CA GLN A 25 -0.04 -4.17 -1.88
C GLN A 25 -1.50 -3.79 -2.08
N VAL A 26 -1.79 -3.17 -3.21
CA VAL A 26 -3.11 -2.69 -3.56
C VAL A 26 -3.65 -3.60 -4.64
N ILE A 27 -4.78 -4.24 -4.36
CA ILE A 27 -5.38 -5.22 -5.26
C ILE A 27 -6.75 -4.72 -5.70
N GLY A 28 -6.91 -4.60 -7.00
CA GLY A 28 -8.15 -4.21 -7.65
C GLY A 28 -8.23 -4.92 -8.99
N ALA A 29 -8.50 -4.19 -10.08
CA ALA A 29 -8.44 -4.75 -11.43
C ALA A 29 -7.03 -5.23 -11.78
N GLY A 30 -6.00 -4.57 -11.21
CA GLY A 30 -4.62 -5.01 -11.26
C GLY A 30 -4.02 -4.98 -9.89
N GLU A 31 -2.70 -4.89 -9.80
CA GLU A 31 -1.98 -4.83 -8.53
C GLU A 31 -0.93 -3.71 -8.54
N ALA A 32 -0.66 -3.16 -7.36
CA ALA A 32 0.41 -2.21 -7.18
C ALA A 32 1.06 -2.42 -5.81
N LYS A 33 2.36 -2.15 -5.74
CA LYS A 33 3.09 -2.14 -4.46
C LYS A 33 3.43 -0.70 -4.13
N ILE A 34 3.01 -0.24 -2.96
CA ILE A 34 3.22 1.13 -2.52
C ILE A 34 4.04 1.11 -1.23
N GLY A 35 5.23 1.70 -1.29
CA GLY A 35 6.09 1.84 -0.13
C GLY A 35 5.56 2.89 0.83
N LEU A 36 5.68 2.64 2.12
CA LEU A 36 5.20 3.54 3.18
C LEU A 36 6.29 4.51 3.65
N LEU A 37 7.56 4.19 3.39
CA LEU A 37 8.71 4.95 3.86
C LEU A 37 9.57 5.44 2.69
N GLY A 38 8.93 6.02 1.70
CA GLY A 38 9.62 6.60 0.56
C GLY A 38 10.31 7.92 0.90
N PRO A 39 10.90 8.57 -0.12
CA PRO A 39 11.57 9.87 0.06
C PRO A 39 10.65 10.88 0.74
N GLU A 40 11.24 11.71 1.61
CA GLU A 40 10.53 12.76 2.35
C GLU A 40 9.36 12.22 3.17
N ARG A 41 9.43 10.95 3.60
CA ARG A 41 8.39 10.27 4.37
C ARG A 41 7.07 10.21 3.61
N ARG A 42 7.12 10.14 2.29
CA ARG A 42 5.94 10.02 1.45
C ARG A 42 5.82 8.59 0.91
N PRO A 43 4.60 8.12 0.66
CA PRO A 43 4.45 6.83 -0.02
C PRO A 43 4.94 6.96 -1.46
N ASN A 44 5.42 5.85 -2.00
CA ASN A 44 5.90 5.80 -3.37
C ASN A 44 5.46 4.50 -4.04
N VAL A 45 5.12 4.59 -5.31
CA VAL A 45 4.78 3.40 -6.10
C VAL A 45 6.08 2.68 -6.45
N VAL A 46 6.21 1.44 -5.98
CA VAL A 46 7.37 0.59 -6.28
C VAL A 46 7.17 -0.07 -7.64
N TRP A 47 5.98 -0.62 -7.88
CA TRP A 47 5.57 -1.15 -9.18
C TRP A 47 4.05 -1.20 -9.26
N SER A 48 3.54 -1.28 -10.49
CA SER A 48 2.13 -1.54 -10.75
C SER A 48 1.99 -2.38 -12.01
N VAL A 49 1.01 -3.27 -12.03
CA VAL A 49 0.73 -4.15 -13.16
C VAL A 49 -0.79 -4.22 -13.36
N GLY A 50 -1.24 -3.97 -14.59
CA GLY A 50 -2.64 -4.08 -14.95
C GLY A 50 -3.56 -3.05 -14.27
N THR A 51 -3.01 -1.99 -13.73
CA THR A 51 -3.77 -0.95 -13.03
C THR A 51 -3.73 0.34 -13.84
N LEU A 52 -4.90 0.96 -14.04
CA LEU A 52 -4.98 2.23 -14.73
C LEU A 52 -4.22 3.31 -13.96
N ARG A 53 -3.61 4.23 -14.69
CA ARG A 53 -2.84 5.33 -14.09
C ARG A 53 -3.66 6.14 -13.08
N ALA A 54 -4.91 6.42 -13.41
CA ALA A 54 -5.82 7.15 -12.50
C ALA A 54 -6.06 6.37 -11.21
N ASP A 55 -6.17 5.05 -11.28
CA ASP A 55 -6.36 4.20 -10.12
C ASP A 55 -5.10 4.14 -9.26
N VAL A 56 -3.93 4.10 -9.87
CA VAL A 56 -2.66 4.17 -9.13
C VAL A 56 -2.57 5.48 -8.35
N LYS A 57 -2.97 6.60 -8.96
CA LYS A 57 -3.00 7.90 -8.29
C LYS A 57 -3.96 7.92 -7.11
N ARG A 58 -5.15 7.34 -7.27
CA ARG A 58 -6.13 7.25 -6.18
C ARG A 58 -5.61 6.41 -5.03
N ALA A 59 -5.02 5.27 -5.35
CA ALA A 59 -4.44 4.38 -4.34
C ALA A 59 -3.30 5.07 -3.59
N LEU A 60 -2.42 5.76 -4.32
CA LEU A 60 -1.32 6.50 -3.73
C LEU A 60 -1.81 7.61 -2.78
N ALA A 61 -2.83 8.34 -3.20
CA ALA A 61 -3.43 9.39 -2.36
C ALA A 61 -4.06 8.81 -1.09
N GLU A 62 -4.73 7.68 -1.21
CA GLU A 62 -5.33 7.00 -0.08
C GLU A 62 -4.26 6.52 0.91
N VAL A 63 -3.18 5.94 0.41
CA VAL A 63 -2.05 5.51 1.25
C VAL A 63 -1.39 6.72 1.93
N ALA A 64 -1.23 7.83 1.21
CA ALA A 64 -0.65 9.04 1.78
C ALA A 64 -1.48 9.57 2.95
N GLU A 65 -2.80 9.57 2.80
CA GLU A 65 -3.71 10.02 3.84
C GLU A 65 -3.67 9.13 5.07
N ARG A 66 -3.47 7.83 4.89
CA ARG A 66 -3.51 6.84 5.98
C ARG A 66 -2.14 6.26 6.32
N ARG A 67 -1.08 6.94 5.91
CA ARG A 67 0.29 6.43 6.00
C ARG A 67 0.66 5.97 7.41
N LEU A 68 0.40 6.79 8.43
CA LEU A 68 0.77 6.45 9.81
C LEU A 68 -0.04 5.26 10.33
N GLU A 69 -1.32 5.19 10.00
CA GLU A 69 -2.18 4.07 10.35
C GLU A 69 -1.67 2.78 9.71
N LEU A 70 -1.36 2.81 8.41
CA LEU A 70 -0.87 1.65 7.68
C LEU A 70 0.51 1.22 8.18
N LEU A 71 1.36 2.17 8.51
CA LEU A 71 2.68 1.88 9.07
C LEU A 71 2.58 1.21 10.44
N ALA A 72 1.64 1.66 11.27
CA ALA A 72 1.38 1.03 12.57
C ALA A 72 0.91 -0.44 12.38
N LYS A 73 0.05 -0.67 11.40
CA LYS A 73 -0.41 -2.03 11.08
C LYS A 73 0.72 -2.90 10.56
N TRP A 74 1.59 -2.35 9.72
CA TRP A 74 2.79 -3.06 9.27
C TRP A 74 3.66 -3.50 10.44
N ARG A 75 3.93 -2.58 11.38
CA ARG A 75 4.75 -2.87 12.55
C ARG A 75 4.11 -3.93 13.45
N ARG A 76 2.80 -3.89 13.58
CA ARG A 76 2.07 -4.89 14.38
C ARG A 76 2.18 -6.28 13.78
N ILE A 77 2.20 -6.39 12.47
CA ILE A 77 2.30 -7.67 11.77
C ILE A 77 3.73 -8.18 11.74
N HIS A 78 4.71 -7.31 11.56
CA HIS A 78 6.11 -7.69 11.36
C HIS A 78 7.01 -7.44 12.58
N GLY A 79 6.49 -6.86 13.61
CA GLY A 79 7.28 -6.53 14.81
C GLY A 79 8.06 -5.26 14.62
#